data_b92a11a7538a613d81e6542d6d717ef5
#
_entry.id   b92a11a7538a613d81e6542d6d717ef5
#
_cell.length_a   1.000
_cell.length_b   1.000
_cell.length_c   1.000
_cell.angle_alpha   90.00
_cell.angle_beta   90.00
_cell.angle_gamma   90.00
#
_symmetry.space_group_name_H-M   'P 1'
#
loop_
_entity.id
_entity.type
_entity.pdbx_description
1 polymer ?
#
loop_
_entity_poly.entity_id
_entity_poly.type
_entity_poly.pdbx_seq_one_letter_code
_entity_poly.pdbx_strand_id
1 'polypeptide(L)'
;VEVDRFFDLPTDILSGILPFAQEVAGRIRKVVPCDRVGVAVIGLEVPHAHVHLIPIDRMSDMDFTRPKLAFTQEELAQLAERIRTA
;
A
#
# COMPACT_ATOMS: atom_id res chain seq x y z
N VAL A 1 14.75 12.35 -3.37
CA VAL A 1 14.92 12.93 -2.04
C VAL A 1 14.23 12.03 -1.02
N GLU A 2 15.01 11.55 -0.07
CA GLU A 2 14.45 10.75 1.02
C GLU A 2 13.97 11.67 2.14
N VAL A 3 12.73 11.48 2.54
CA VAL A 3 12.13 12.16 3.68
C VAL A 3 11.61 11.08 4.62
N ASP A 4 12.07 11.11 5.87
CA ASP A 4 11.70 10.09 6.85
C ASP A 4 10.23 10.22 7.29
N ARG A 5 9.83 11.42 7.69
CA ARG A 5 8.48 11.63 8.21
C ARG A 5 7.54 12.06 7.12
N PHE A 6 6.40 11.37 7.03
CA PHE A 6 5.43 11.59 5.97
C PHE A 6 4.99 13.06 5.87
N PHE A 7 4.68 13.69 7.00
CA PHE A 7 4.20 15.08 6.98
C PHE A 7 5.30 16.12 6.77
N ASP A 8 6.55 15.69 6.66
CA ASP A 8 7.65 16.57 6.28
C ASP A 8 7.82 16.65 4.75
N LEU A 9 7.03 15.89 3.99
CA LEU A 9 7.05 15.96 2.54
C LEU A 9 6.56 17.32 2.04
N PRO A 10 7.11 17.82 0.90
CA PRO A 10 6.59 19.04 0.29
C PRO A 10 5.10 18.92 -0.06
N THR A 11 4.38 20.03 0.02
CA THR A 11 2.93 20.06 -0.21
C THR A 11 2.53 19.55 -1.59
N ASP A 12 3.31 19.83 -2.61
CA ASP A 12 3.04 19.36 -3.97
C ASP A 12 3.14 17.84 -4.08
N ILE A 13 4.07 17.22 -3.35
CA ILE A 13 4.18 15.77 -3.30
C ILE A 13 3.02 15.17 -2.51
N LEU A 14 2.71 15.75 -1.33
CA LEU A 14 1.58 15.29 -0.52
C LEU A 14 0.28 15.34 -1.30
N SER A 15 0.02 16.40 -2.05
CA SER A 15 -1.22 16.55 -2.79
C SER A 15 -1.34 15.56 -3.96
N GLY A 16 -0.24 15.00 -4.43
CA GLY A 16 -0.26 13.99 -5.48
C GLY A 16 -0.39 12.56 -5.00
N ILE A 17 -0.13 12.30 -3.72
CA ILE A 17 -0.08 10.93 -3.19
C ILE A 17 -1.45 10.25 -3.19
N LEU A 18 -2.51 10.91 -2.71
CA LEU A 18 -3.84 10.29 -2.65
C LEU A 18 -4.44 10.03 -4.02
N PRO A 19 -4.36 10.94 -5.01
CA PRO A 19 -4.77 10.62 -6.37
C PRO A 19 -4.01 9.44 -6.97
N PHE A 20 -2.71 9.35 -6.73
CA PHE A 20 -1.92 8.21 -7.19
C PHE A 20 -2.35 6.92 -6.48
N ALA A 21 -2.53 6.98 -5.16
CA ALA A 21 -3.00 5.84 -4.37
C ALA A 21 -4.38 5.37 -4.82
N GLN A 22 -5.26 6.29 -5.18
CA GLN A 22 -6.59 5.97 -5.69
C GLN A 22 -6.51 5.13 -6.96
N GLU A 23 -5.62 5.49 -7.87
CA GLU A 23 -5.43 4.72 -9.10
C GLU A 23 -4.90 3.32 -8.81
N VAL A 24 -3.88 3.21 -7.95
CA VAL A 24 -3.31 1.92 -7.56
C VAL A 24 -4.34 1.06 -6.83
N ALA A 25 -5.11 1.65 -5.93
CA ALA A 25 -6.16 0.94 -5.19
C ALA A 25 -7.21 0.37 -6.15
N GLY A 26 -7.57 1.11 -7.19
CA GLY A 26 -8.50 0.63 -8.21
C GLY A 26 -7.96 -0.61 -8.93
N ARG A 27 -6.67 -0.63 -9.23
CA ARG A 27 -6.02 -1.79 -9.84
C ARG A 27 -5.97 -2.99 -8.89
N ILE A 28 -5.67 -2.75 -7.62
CA ILE A 28 -5.65 -3.81 -6.59
C ILE A 28 -7.03 -4.46 -6.50
N ARG A 29 -8.11 -3.69 -6.48
CA ARG A 29 -9.46 -4.23 -6.38
C ARG A 29 -9.85 -5.10 -7.56
N LYS A 30 -9.30 -4.84 -8.73
CA LYS A 30 -9.56 -5.67 -9.92
C LYS A 30 -8.89 -7.04 -9.84
N VAL A 31 -7.81 -7.15 -9.09
CA VAL A 31 -6.98 -8.35 -9.04
C VAL A 31 -7.21 -9.15 -7.76
N VAL A 32 -7.39 -8.47 -6.62
CA VAL A 32 -7.50 -9.09 -5.30
C VAL A 32 -8.92 -8.91 -4.78
N PRO A 33 -9.70 -10.01 -4.60
CA PRO A 33 -11.02 -9.91 -3.99
C PRO A 33 -10.89 -9.38 -2.56
N CYS A 34 -11.58 -8.26 -2.29
CA CYS A 34 -11.57 -7.65 -0.97
C CYS A 34 -12.76 -6.71 -0.84
N ASP A 35 -13.16 -6.44 0.40
CA ASP A 35 -14.25 -5.50 0.67
C ASP A 35 -13.83 -4.08 0.27
N ARG A 36 -12.63 -3.69 0.65
CA ARG A 36 -12.05 -2.38 0.30
C ARG A 36 -10.54 -2.41 0.41
N VAL A 37 -9.90 -1.35 -0.10
CA VAL A 37 -8.47 -1.14 0.09
C VAL A 37 -8.28 -0.13 1.21
N GLY A 38 -7.61 -0.55 2.28
CA GLY A 38 -7.27 0.33 3.39
C GLY A 38 -5.98 1.08 3.11
N VAL A 39 -5.81 2.22 3.78
CA VAL A 39 -4.61 3.04 3.66
C VAL A 39 -4.05 3.33 5.05
N ALA A 40 -2.74 3.23 5.20
CA ALA A 40 -2.08 3.52 6.47
C ALA A 40 -0.70 4.11 6.24
N VAL A 41 -0.29 5.02 7.13
CA VAL A 41 1.04 5.61 7.17
C VAL A 41 1.54 5.48 8.60
N ILE A 42 2.58 4.71 8.83
CA ILE A 42 3.11 4.49 10.18
C ILE A 42 4.53 5.02 10.31
N GLY A 43 5.49 4.48 9.56
CA GLY A 43 6.84 5.04 9.46
C GLY A 43 7.73 4.90 10.69
N LEU A 44 7.46 3.95 11.58
CA LEU A 44 8.29 3.78 12.77
C LEU A 44 9.51 2.90 12.52
N GLU A 45 9.42 1.97 11.60
CA GLU A 45 10.49 0.97 11.37
C GLU A 45 11.35 1.29 10.15
N VAL A 46 10.76 1.94 9.15
CA VAL A 46 11.43 2.22 7.88
C VAL A 46 11.72 3.72 7.80
N PRO A 47 13.01 4.12 7.65
CA PRO A 47 13.40 5.54 7.74
C PRO A 47 13.16 6.32 6.44
N HIS A 48 12.02 6.15 5.81
CA HIS A 48 11.58 6.97 4.69
C HIS A 48 10.05 6.98 4.62
N ALA A 49 9.51 8.07 4.08
CA ALA A 49 8.06 8.24 3.97
C ALA A 49 7.47 7.21 3.00
N HIS A 50 6.40 6.56 3.42
CA HIS A 50 5.72 5.57 2.60
C HIS A 50 4.25 5.48 2.98
N VAL A 51 3.44 4.93 2.06
CA VAL A 51 2.02 4.70 2.25
C VAL A 51 1.73 3.23 1.98
N HIS A 52 1.00 2.60 2.90
CA HIS A 52 0.55 1.22 2.72
C HIS A 52 -0.85 1.21 2.12
N LEU A 53 -1.04 0.42 1.06
CA LEU A 53 -2.37 0.09 0.51
C LEU A 53 -2.60 -1.40 0.75
N ILE A 54 -3.65 -1.72 1.49
CA ILE A 54 -3.88 -3.07 1.97
C ILE A 54 -5.31 -3.51 1.63
N PRO A 55 -5.48 -4.59 0.84
CA PRO A 55 -6.82 -5.15 0.63
C PRO A 55 -7.31 -5.74 1.95
N ILE A 56 -8.49 -5.31 2.37
CA ILE A 56 -9.05 -5.70 3.67
C ILE A 56 -10.51 -6.10 3.57
N ASP A 57 -10.90 -7.02 4.44
CA ASP A 57 -12.30 -7.41 4.65
C ASP A 57 -12.76 -7.11 6.07
N ARG A 58 -11.82 -6.91 7.00
CA ARG A 58 -12.09 -6.63 8.41
C ARG A 58 -10.99 -5.77 9.02
N MET A 59 -11.26 -5.17 10.17
CA MET A 59 -10.29 -4.31 10.84
C MET A 59 -8.98 -5.02 11.20
N SER A 60 -9.04 -6.30 11.58
CA SER A 60 -7.84 -7.04 11.95
C SER A 60 -6.86 -7.21 10.78
N ASP A 61 -7.29 -7.02 9.55
CA ASP A 61 -6.40 -7.06 8.38
C ASP A 61 -5.43 -5.89 8.36
N MET A 62 -5.69 -4.82 9.13
CA MET A 62 -4.79 -3.68 9.30
C MET A 62 -3.84 -3.83 10.48
N ASP A 63 -3.85 -4.97 11.16
CA ASP A 63 -2.97 -5.22 12.29
C ASP A 63 -1.60 -5.70 11.80
N PHE A 64 -0.62 -4.81 11.84
CA PHE A 64 0.73 -5.11 11.36
C PHE A 64 1.54 -6.02 12.30
N THR A 65 0.98 -6.35 13.47
CA THR A 65 1.63 -7.31 14.39
C THR A 65 1.24 -8.76 14.08
N ARG A 66 0.24 -8.97 13.21
CA ARG A 66 -0.18 -10.32 12.82
C ARG A 66 0.87 -10.99 11.94
N PRO A 67 0.97 -12.34 12.00
CA PRO A 67 1.82 -13.07 11.07
C PRO A 67 1.44 -12.76 9.63
N LYS A 68 2.44 -12.52 8.79
CA LYS A 68 2.24 -12.23 7.38
C LYS A 68 2.10 -13.53 6.59
N LEU A 69 1.30 -13.49 5.53
CA LEU A 69 1.22 -14.59 4.60
C LEU A 69 2.58 -14.79 3.92
N ALA A 70 2.95 -16.05 3.72
CA ALA A 70 4.20 -16.39 3.06
C ALA A 70 3.93 -16.59 1.56
N PHE A 71 4.63 -15.82 0.72
CA PHE A 71 4.57 -15.95 -0.74
C PHE A 71 5.98 -16.12 -1.28
N THR A 72 6.11 -16.88 -2.37
CA THR A 72 7.37 -16.97 -3.09
C THR A 72 7.61 -15.67 -3.86
N GLN A 73 8.87 -15.43 -4.22
CA GLN A 73 9.20 -14.26 -5.05
C GLN A 73 8.46 -14.30 -6.40
N GLU A 74 8.30 -15.48 -6.97
CA GLU A 74 7.57 -15.64 -8.22
C GLU A 74 6.09 -15.29 -8.06
N GLU A 75 5.46 -15.74 -6.98
CA GLU A 75 4.05 -15.40 -6.69
C GLU A 75 3.87 -13.90 -6.53
N LEU A 76 4.77 -13.23 -5.81
CA LEU A 76 4.72 -11.77 -5.65
C LEU A 76 4.91 -11.05 -6.98
N ALA A 77 5.85 -11.53 -7.82
CA ALA A 77 6.09 -10.92 -9.12
C ALA A 77 4.87 -11.06 -10.05
N GLN A 78 4.21 -12.22 -10.03
CA GLN A 78 3.00 -12.46 -10.82
C GLN A 78 1.86 -11.56 -10.35
N LEU A 79 1.68 -11.42 -9.04
CA LEU A 79 0.65 -10.56 -8.49
C LEU A 79 0.90 -9.09 -8.84
N ALA A 80 2.15 -8.64 -8.71
CA ALA A 80 2.53 -7.28 -9.06
C ALA A 80 2.26 -6.98 -10.54
N GLU A 81 2.56 -7.92 -11.43
CA GLU A 81 2.29 -7.77 -12.87
C GLU A 81 0.79 -7.67 -13.15
N ARG A 82 -0.02 -8.48 -12.49
CA ARG A 82 -1.47 -8.44 -12.66
C ARG A 82 -2.05 -7.10 -12.21
N ILE A 83 -1.54 -6.54 -11.11
CA ILE A 83 -1.95 -5.24 -10.62
C ILE A 83 -1.52 -4.15 -11.60
N ARG A 84 -0.31 -4.22 -12.10
CA ARG A 84 0.25 -3.23 -13.01
C ARG A 84 -0.54 -3.16 -14.33
N THR A 85 -1.04 -4.27 -14.81
CA THR A 85 -1.76 -4.36 -16.08
C THR A 85 -3.29 -4.31 -15.93
N ALA A 86 -3.78 -4.19 -14.72
CA ALA A 86 -5.22 -4.17 -14.44
C ALA A 86 -5.92 -2.90 -14.96
#